data_74a00db20f5fa4e190f97cf2e95509c5
#
_entry.id   74a00db20f5fa4e190f97cf2e95509c5
#
_cell.length_a   1.000
_cell.length_b   1.000
_cell.length_c   1.000
_cell.angle_alpha   90.00
_cell.angle_beta   90.00
_cell.angle_gamma   90.00
#
_symmetry.space_group_name_H-M   'P 1'
#
loop_
_entity.id
_entity.type
_entity.pdbx_description
1 polymer ?
#
loop_
_entity_poly.entity_id
_entity_poly.type
_entity_poly.pdbx_seq_one_letter_code
_entity_poly.pdbx_strand_id
1 'polypeptide(L)'
;MGTALRLSLCGLILAAPLAAFAWCEAPRKLEQVAADDFRAGLAHWRLEAEDTRAVVTAANGVLDIATPAGLSLWWRQPLSGDYAIRFTALALPAPASAGPHAGRLSDLNMFWNALELDGSEPYARSGRFAGYDTLPTYYVGFGANANTTTRLRHYTGTERRLLTGYADGAVAEPGERPMSRETRLRAGEPLTVEIVSRQPTAADPVHLRWRANSNELFTHADANARLHGYFAFRTTASRLQIRDFQVLQCR
;
A
#
# COMPACT_ATOMS: atom_id res chain seq x y z
N MET A 1 -34.35 -46.26 31.96
CA MET A 1 -33.09 -46.18 31.18
C MET A 1 -33.41 -45.48 29.87
N GLY A 2 -33.15 -44.18 29.78
CA GLY A 2 -33.45 -43.33 28.61
C GLY A 2 -32.13 -42.72 28.10
N THR A 3 -31.72 -43.16 26.93
CA THR A 3 -30.47 -42.72 26.28
C THR A 3 -30.76 -41.42 25.53
N ALA A 4 -30.15 -40.30 25.99
CA ALA A 4 -30.27 -39.02 25.30
C ALA A 4 -29.24 -38.94 24.15
N LEU A 5 -29.76 -38.83 22.94
CA LEU A 5 -29.01 -38.63 21.72
C LEU A 5 -28.59 -37.13 21.63
N ARG A 6 -27.29 -36.84 21.75
CA ARG A 6 -26.74 -35.49 21.53
C ARG A 6 -26.51 -35.31 20.02
N LEU A 7 -27.33 -34.49 19.38
CA LEU A 7 -27.03 -33.97 18.05
C LEU A 7 -25.98 -32.87 18.15
N SER A 8 -24.78 -33.12 17.61
CA SER A 8 -23.76 -32.12 17.37
C SER A 8 -24.09 -31.37 16.10
N LEU A 9 -24.50 -30.13 16.22
CA LEU A 9 -24.65 -29.20 15.09
C LEU A 9 -23.24 -28.74 14.69
N CYS A 10 -22.70 -29.32 13.61
CA CYS A 10 -21.51 -28.83 12.95
C CYS A 10 -21.92 -27.60 12.12
N GLY A 11 -21.66 -26.40 12.64
CA GLY A 11 -21.90 -25.15 11.91
C GLY A 11 -20.94 -25.04 10.73
N LEU A 12 -21.45 -25.20 9.51
CA LEU A 12 -20.74 -24.80 8.30
C LEU A 12 -20.61 -23.26 8.31
N ILE A 13 -19.41 -22.75 8.59
CA ILE A 13 -19.06 -21.36 8.31
C ILE A 13 -18.95 -21.25 6.78
N LEU A 14 -20.02 -20.83 6.13
CA LEU A 14 -19.96 -20.36 4.76
C LEU A 14 -19.12 -19.08 4.74
N ALA A 15 -17.85 -19.19 4.33
CA ALA A 15 -17.06 -18.05 3.92
C ALA A 15 -17.76 -17.42 2.71
N ALA A 16 -18.44 -16.29 2.93
CA ALA A 16 -18.97 -15.50 1.84
C ALA A 16 -17.83 -15.15 0.88
N PRO A 17 -17.96 -15.42 -0.43
CA PRO A 17 -16.94 -14.98 -1.37
C PRO A 17 -16.89 -13.45 -1.29
N LEU A 18 -15.74 -12.88 -0.92
CA LEU A 18 -15.45 -11.49 -1.18
C LEU A 18 -15.75 -11.28 -2.67
N ALA A 19 -16.81 -10.53 -2.97
CA ALA A 19 -17.08 -10.08 -4.31
C ALA A 19 -15.89 -9.25 -4.76
N ALA A 20 -14.91 -9.91 -5.36
CA ALA A 20 -13.81 -9.27 -6.05
C ALA A 20 -14.48 -8.45 -7.15
N PHE A 21 -14.53 -7.12 -7.00
CA PHE A 21 -14.89 -6.25 -8.12
C PHE A 21 -13.92 -6.60 -9.23
N ALA A 22 -14.44 -7.28 -10.27
CA ALA A 22 -13.64 -7.92 -11.28
C ALA A 22 -12.97 -6.85 -12.14
N TRP A 23 -11.72 -6.53 -11.80
CA TRP A 23 -10.87 -5.71 -12.66
C TRP A 23 -10.19 -6.56 -13.75
N CYS A 24 -10.24 -7.88 -13.61
CA CYS A 24 -9.77 -8.86 -14.56
C CYS A 24 -10.99 -9.63 -15.10
N GLU A 25 -11.34 -9.40 -16.36
CA GLU A 25 -12.57 -9.90 -16.99
C GLU A 25 -12.26 -11.08 -17.91
N ALA A 26 -13.22 -12.02 -18.01
CA ALA A 26 -13.12 -13.15 -18.93
C ALA A 26 -12.87 -12.69 -20.38
N PRO A 27 -12.08 -13.43 -21.18
CA PRO A 27 -11.54 -14.77 -20.89
C PRO A 27 -10.25 -14.77 -20.03
N ARG A 28 -9.71 -13.60 -19.68
CA ARG A 28 -8.51 -13.48 -18.85
C ARG A 28 -8.77 -13.98 -17.42
N LYS A 29 -7.71 -14.42 -16.75
CA LYS A 29 -7.75 -14.90 -15.37
C LYS A 29 -6.78 -14.14 -14.50
N LEU A 30 -7.17 -13.98 -13.24
CA LEU A 30 -6.33 -13.38 -12.22
C LEU A 30 -5.39 -14.45 -11.66
N GLU A 31 -4.08 -14.26 -11.84
CA GLU A 31 -3.03 -15.18 -11.39
C GLU A 31 -2.09 -14.51 -10.40
N GLN A 32 -1.75 -15.20 -9.30
CA GLN A 32 -0.71 -14.74 -8.40
C GLN A 32 0.65 -15.05 -9.05
N VAL A 33 1.40 -13.98 -9.37
CA VAL A 33 2.72 -14.10 -10.04
C VAL A 33 3.88 -13.90 -9.09
N ALA A 34 3.68 -13.25 -7.95
CA ALA A 34 4.66 -13.12 -6.89
C ALA A 34 3.96 -12.94 -5.53
N ALA A 35 4.69 -13.27 -4.48
CA ALA A 35 4.24 -13.07 -3.10
C ALA A 35 5.45 -13.02 -2.15
N ASP A 36 5.23 -12.47 -0.96
CA ASP A 36 6.13 -12.63 0.16
C ASP A 36 5.32 -12.95 1.42
N ASP A 37 5.61 -14.09 2.02
CA ASP A 37 5.01 -14.52 3.28
C ASP A 37 5.83 -14.07 4.50
N PHE A 38 6.91 -13.30 4.29
CA PHE A 38 7.78 -12.74 5.32
C PHE A 38 8.40 -13.77 6.29
N ARG A 39 8.63 -15.01 5.82
CA ARG A 39 9.31 -16.05 6.60
C ARG A 39 10.79 -16.19 6.29
N ALA A 40 11.21 -15.75 5.09
CA ALA A 40 12.57 -15.86 4.59
C ALA A 40 13.39 -14.55 4.75
N GLY A 41 12.98 -13.63 5.63
CA GLY A 41 13.67 -12.35 5.82
C GLY A 41 13.35 -11.34 4.71
N LEU A 42 14.28 -10.41 4.45
CA LEU A 42 14.11 -9.29 3.54
C LEU A 42 14.72 -9.52 2.14
N ALA A 43 14.97 -10.76 1.72
CA ALA A 43 15.66 -11.06 0.47
C ALA A 43 15.00 -10.41 -0.78
N HIS A 44 13.68 -10.27 -0.78
CA HIS A 44 12.92 -9.67 -1.88
C HIS A 44 12.82 -8.15 -1.80
N TRP A 45 13.42 -7.52 -0.78
CA TRP A 45 13.26 -6.10 -0.50
C TRP A 45 14.60 -5.36 -0.45
N ARG A 46 14.60 -4.10 -0.85
CA ARG A 46 15.70 -3.15 -0.69
C ARG A 46 15.28 -2.08 0.31
N LEU A 47 15.99 -2.01 1.42
CA LEU A 47 15.74 -1.03 2.48
C LEU A 47 16.50 0.27 2.20
N GLU A 48 15.81 1.38 2.36
CA GLU A 48 16.34 2.73 2.39
C GLU A 48 15.84 3.40 3.67
N ALA A 49 16.71 3.66 4.62
CA ALA A 49 16.35 4.25 5.92
C ALA A 49 17.15 5.53 6.17
N GLU A 50 16.45 6.61 6.51
CA GLU A 50 17.05 7.91 6.83
C GLU A 50 17.80 7.87 8.18
N ASP A 51 17.35 7.02 9.09
CA ASP A 51 17.91 6.88 10.44
C ASP A 51 18.31 5.42 10.69
N THR A 52 19.55 5.22 11.16
CA THR A 52 20.10 3.89 11.44
C THR A 52 19.43 3.17 12.61
N ARG A 53 18.62 3.86 13.42
CA ARG A 53 17.79 3.27 14.47
C ARG A 53 16.49 2.65 13.96
N ALA A 54 16.24 2.72 12.65
CA ALA A 54 15.13 2.01 12.04
C ALA A 54 15.32 0.50 12.22
N VAL A 55 14.28 -0.19 12.63
CA VAL A 55 14.24 -1.65 12.78
C VAL A 55 13.24 -2.21 11.80
N VAL A 56 13.71 -3.06 10.90
CA VAL A 56 12.87 -3.76 9.91
C VAL A 56 13.17 -5.23 10.01
N THR A 57 12.15 -6.02 10.33
CA THR A 57 12.26 -7.48 10.43
C THR A 57 11.17 -8.15 9.60
N ALA A 58 11.52 -9.26 8.97
CA ALA A 58 10.57 -10.13 8.28
C ALA A 58 10.73 -11.54 8.84
N ALA A 59 9.79 -11.98 9.64
CA ALA A 59 9.80 -13.26 10.32
C ALA A 59 8.39 -13.69 10.71
N ASN A 60 8.16 -15.00 10.80
CA ASN A 60 6.89 -15.58 11.28
C ASN A 60 5.63 -15.05 10.57
N GLY A 61 5.74 -14.74 9.28
CA GLY A 61 4.62 -14.25 8.49
C GLY A 61 4.34 -12.76 8.64
N VAL A 62 5.26 -11.98 9.19
CA VAL A 62 5.10 -10.54 9.43
C VAL A 62 6.34 -9.78 8.99
N LEU A 63 6.15 -8.75 8.21
CA LEU A 63 7.10 -7.66 8.06
C LEU A 63 6.76 -6.59 9.11
N ASP A 64 7.64 -6.35 10.08
CA ASP A 64 7.50 -5.31 11.11
C ASP A 64 8.48 -4.17 10.78
N ILE A 65 7.96 -2.97 10.58
CA ILE A 65 8.72 -1.76 10.27
C ILE A 65 8.52 -0.79 11.44
N ALA A 66 9.58 -0.47 12.16
CA ALA A 66 9.59 0.54 13.20
C ALA A 66 10.71 1.55 12.90
N THR A 67 10.34 2.81 12.66
CA THR A 67 11.31 3.82 12.25
C THR A 67 11.08 5.16 12.94
N PRO A 68 12.16 5.86 13.37
CA PRO A 68 12.06 7.22 13.90
C PRO A 68 11.98 8.30 12.82
N ALA A 69 12.33 7.98 11.57
CA ALA A 69 12.42 8.94 10.47
C ALA A 69 11.91 8.32 9.16
N GLY A 70 12.29 8.88 8.02
CA GLY A 70 11.90 8.39 6.71
C GLY A 70 12.45 6.99 6.41
N LEU A 71 11.60 6.15 5.78
CA LEU A 71 11.99 4.81 5.36
C LEU A 71 11.20 4.41 4.12
N SER A 72 11.88 3.84 3.13
CA SER A 72 11.25 3.14 2.00
C SER A 72 11.76 1.70 1.93
N LEU A 73 10.86 0.79 1.59
CA LEU A 73 11.16 -0.63 1.42
C LEU A 73 10.69 -1.06 0.03
N TRP A 74 11.61 -1.21 -0.90
CA TRP A 74 11.36 -1.47 -2.30
C TRP A 74 11.23 -2.96 -2.58
N TRP A 75 10.16 -3.38 -3.22
CA TRP A 75 10.04 -4.68 -3.85
C TRP A 75 11.01 -4.76 -5.03
N ARG A 76 11.90 -5.78 -5.04
CA ARG A 76 13.01 -5.85 -6.01
C ARG A 76 12.59 -6.25 -7.42
N GLN A 77 11.40 -6.81 -7.60
CA GLN A 77 10.95 -7.27 -8.91
C GLN A 77 10.11 -6.18 -9.58
N PRO A 78 10.33 -5.89 -10.88
CA PRO A 78 9.48 -4.99 -11.62
C PRO A 78 8.08 -5.56 -11.79
N LEU A 79 7.11 -4.70 -11.78
CA LEU A 79 5.71 -4.99 -12.10
C LEU A 79 5.44 -4.58 -13.54
N SER A 80 4.60 -5.33 -14.27
CA SER A 80 4.26 -5.01 -15.65
C SER A 80 2.92 -5.60 -16.07
N GLY A 81 2.32 -5.02 -17.11
CA GLY A 81 0.99 -5.40 -17.58
C GLY A 81 -0.11 -5.02 -16.60
N ASP A 82 -1.29 -5.58 -16.79
CA ASP A 82 -2.42 -5.38 -15.88
C ASP A 82 -2.17 -6.13 -14.57
N TYR A 83 -1.97 -5.42 -13.48
CA TYR A 83 -1.64 -6.04 -12.20
C TYR A 83 -2.41 -5.45 -11.02
N ALA A 84 -2.45 -6.21 -9.93
CA ALA A 84 -2.79 -5.71 -8.61
C ALA A 84 -1.73 -6.08 -7.58
N ILE A 85 -1.57 -5.23 -6.58
CA ILE A 85 -0.83 -5.49 -5.36
C ILE A 85 -1.84 -5.61 -4.23
N ARG A 86 -1.75 -6.66 -3.42
CA ARG A 86 -2.57 -6.86 -2.23
C ARG A 86 -1.70 -7.13 -1.02
N PHE A 87 -2.11 -6.59 0.11
CA PHE A 87 -1.50 -6.88 1.41
C PHE A 87 -2.45 -6.51 2.55
N THR A 88 -2.16 -7.03 3.74
CA THR A 88 -2.79 -6.61 4.98
C THR A 88 -1.81 -5.80 5.80
N ALA A 89 -2.21 -4.60 6.23
CA ALA A 89 -1.41 -3.71 7.07
C ALA A 89 -2.04 -3.56 8.46
N LEU A 90 -1.18 -3.38 9.46
CA LEU A 90 -1.57 -3.03 10.83
C LEU A 90 -0.74 -1.83 11.27
N ALA A 91 -1.42 -0.73 11.58
CA ALA A 91 -0.74 0.43 12.15
C ALA A 91 -0.64 0.31 13.67
N LEU A 92 0.55 0.54 14.19
CA LEU A 92 0.87 0.52 15.61
C LEU A 92 1.41 1.89 16.04
N PRO A 93 1.36 2.22 17.34
CA PRO A 93 1.96 3.45 17.84
C PRO A 93 3.45 3.53 17.47
N ALA A 94 3.89 4.68 16.98
CA ALA A 94 5.28 4.94 16.63
C ALA A 94 6.21 4.67 17.83
N PRO A 95 7.43 4.15 17.60
CA PRO A 95 8.34 3.79 18.68
C PRO A 95 8.82 5.01 19.48
N ALA A 96 9.28 4.79 20.71
CA ALA A 96 9.85 5.84 21.56
C ALA A 96 11.04 6.56 20.88
N SER A 97 11.81 5.85 20.02
CA SER A 97 12.91 6.42 19.23
C SER A 97 12.46 7.50 18.24
N ALA A 98 11.16 7.59 17.93
CA ALA A 98 10.58 8.66 17.10
C ALA A 98 10.50 10.02 17.82
N GLY A 99 10.91 10.11 19.10
CA GLY A 99 10.99 11.36 19.84
C GLY A 99 9.65 12.08 19.91
N PRO A 100 9.53 13.33 19.40
CA PRO A 100 8.29 14.09 19.45
C PRO A 100 7.12 13.45 18.68
N HIS A 101 7.40 12.45 17.87
CA HIS A 101 6.41 11.68 17.12
C HIS A 101 6.08 10.32 17.77
N ALA A 102 6.64 10.01 18.94
CA ALA A 102 6.35 8.77 19.63
C ALA A 102 4.85 8.61 19.90
N GLY A 103 4.34 7.39 19.73
CA GLY A 103 2.93 7.08 19.96
C GLY A 103 1.97 7.49 18.82
N ARG A 104 2.39 8.29 17.83
CA ARG A 104 1.52 8.66 16.73
C ARG A 104 1.18 7.45 15.83
N LEU A 105 0.01 7.49 15.20
CA LEU A 105 -0.34 6.63 14.06
C LEU A 105 -0.15 7.44 12.80
N SER A 106 0.64 6.95 11.86
CA SER A 106 0.85 7.69 10.62
C SER A 106 1.50 6.84 9.53
N ASP A 107 1.30 7.28 8.31
CA ASP A 107 2.16 7.04 7.17
C ASP A 107 2.22 5.59 6.68
N LEU A 108 1.07 4.95 6.47
CA LEU A 108 1.00 3.79 5.59
C LEU A 108 0.98 4.31 4.14
N ASN A 109 2.17 4.59 3.64
CA ASN A 109 2.31 5.17 2.31
C ASN A 109 2.94 4.16 1.35
N MET A 110 2.75 4.37 0.06
CA MET A 110 3.30 3.51 -0.97
C MET A 110 3.54 4.24 -2.28
N PHE A 111 4.61 3.83 -2.97
CA PHE A 111 4.91 4.15 -4.35
C PHE A 111 4.56 2.97 -5.25
N TRP A 112 4.07 3.23 -6.47
CA TRP A 112 3.94 2.20 -7.51
C TRP A 112 4.06 2.81 -8.91
N ASN A 113 4.29 1.97 -9.93
CA ASN A 113 4.71 2.41 -11.26
C ASN A 113 5.93 3.34 -11.20
N ALA A 114 6.81 3.14 -10.23
CA ALA A 114 7.98 3.99 -10.01
C ALA A 114 9.10 3.61 -10.98
N LEU A 115 9.59 4.60 -11.72
CA LEU A 115 10.75 4.50 -12.62
C LEU A 115 11.49 5.82 -12.59
N GLU A 116 12.79 5.78 -12.86
CA GLU A 116 13.54 7.02 -13.11
C GLU A 116 13.06 7.70 -14.41
N LEU A 117 13.46 8.93 -14.62
CA LEU A 117 13.05 9.70 -15.81
C LEU A 117 13.48 9.02 -17.12
N ASP A 118 14.62 8.35 -17.11
CA ASP A 118 15.14 7.58 -18.25
C ASP A 118 14.49 6.19 -18.40
N GLY A 119 13.55 5.84 -17.51
CA GLY A 119 12.84 4.56 -17.48
C GLY A 119 13.59 3.44 -16.77
N SER A 120 14.72 3.71 -16.16
CA SER A 120 15.46 2.72 -15.37
C SER A 120 14.82 2.45 -14.00
N GLU A 121 15.32 1.40 -13.33
CA GLU A 121 14.96 1.09 -11.94
C GLU A 121 15.26 2.27 -11.01
N PRO A 122 14.41 2.54 -9.99
CA PRO A 122 14.71 3.53 -8.97
C PRO A 122 16.06 3.27 -8.29
N TYR A 123 17.02 4.19 -8.45
CA TYR A 123 18.31 4.09 -7.78
C TYR A 123 18.15 4.21 -6.26
N ALA A 124 19.18 3.74 -5.53
CA ALA A 124 19.17 3.77 -4.08
C ALA A 124 19.17 5.21 -3.55
N ARG A 125 18.29 5.50 -2.58
CA ARG A 125 18.17 6.78 -1.90
C ARG A 125 18.34 6.62 -0.40
N SER A 126 18.50 7.75 0.31
CA SER A 126 18.75 7.75 1.76
C SER A 126 17.52 7.40 2.61
N GLY A 127 16.34 7.18 2.04
CA GLY A 127 15.10 7.07 2.80
C GLY A 127 14.47 8.42 3.17
N ARG A 128 15.15 9.55 2.96
CA ARG A 128 14.61 10.89 3.18
C ARG A 128 13.51 11.21 2.17
N PHE A 129 12.38 11.81 2.64
CA PHE A 129 11.21 12.01 1.79
C PHE A 129 11.50 12.89 0.56
N ALA A 130 12.25 14.00 0.74
CA ALA A 130 12.63 14.87 -0.36
C ALA A 130 13.49 14.20 -1.44
N GLY A 131 14.18 13.10 -1.11
CA GLY A 131 14.96 12.33 -2.08
C GLY A 131 14.14 11.67 -3.19
N TYR A 132 12.82 11.60 -3.05
CA TYR A 132 11.92 11.01 -4.05
C TYR A 132 11.20 12.04 -4.91
N ASP A 133 11.51 13.34 -4.79
CA ASP A 133 10.85 14.42 -5.55
C ASP A 133 11.06 14.30 -7.06
N THR A 134 12.22 13.77 -7.45
CA THR A 134 12.59 13.54 -8.85
C THR A 134 12.19 12.18 -9.40
N LEU A 135 11.49 11.35 -8.62
CA LEU A 135 11.09 10.00 -9.03
C LEU A 135 9.66 10.02 -9.59
N PRO A 136 9.47 9.82 -10.92
CA PRO A 136 8.15 9.59 -11.47
C PRO A 136 7.48 8.37 -10.84
N THR A 137 6.31 8.57 -10.23
CA THR A 137 5.57 7.51 -9.53
C THR A 137 4.17 7.97 -9.15
N TYR A 138 3.27 7.03 -8.96
CA TYR A 138 2.06 7.30 -8.19
C TYR A 138 2.34 7.04 -6.71
N TYR A 139 1.66 7.80 -5.87
CA TYR A 139 1.85 7.74 -4.44
C TYR A 139 0.50 7.86 -3.71
N VAL A 140 0.24 6.94 -2.80
CA VAL A 140 -0.78 7.13 -1.79
C VAL A 140 -0.11 7.30 -0.43
N GLY A 141 -0.47 8.39 0.25
CA GLY A 141 -0.21 8.53 1.68
C GLY A 141 -1.50 8.29 2.43
N PHE A 142 -1.67 7.09 3.02
CA PHE A 142 -2.85 6.75 3.81
C PHE A 142 -2.59 7.01 5.29
N GLY A 143 -3.45 7.83 5.90
CA GLY A 143 -3.26 8.29 7.27
C GLY A 143 -1.96 9.06 7.48
N ALA A 144 -1.52 9.81 6.47
CA ALA A 144 -0.31 10.63 6.54
C ALA A 144 -0.49 11.87 7.42
N ASN A 145 0.64 12.57 7.71
CA ASN A 145 0.66 13.77 8.52
C ASN A 145 -0.02 13.59 9.90
N ALA A 146 0.44 12.60 10.67
CA ALA A 146 -0.18 12.24 11.94
C ALA A 146 -1.68 11.86 11.80
N ASN A 147 -2.00 11.11 10.75
CA ASN A 147 -3.33 10.59 10.46
C ASN A 147 -4.40 11.67 10.14
N THR A 148 -3.95 12.82 9.61
CA THR A 148 -4.83 13.94 9.24
C THR A 148 -5.10 14.04 7.76
N THR A 149 -4.40 13.26 6.91
CA THR A 149 -4.58 13.26 5.46
C THR A 149 -4.51 11.86 4.87
N THR A 150 -5.30 11.62 3.81
CA THR A 150 -5.17 10.44 2.93
C THR A 150 -5.29 10.92 1.49
N ARG A 151 -4.17 10.85 0.74
CA ARG A 151 -3.98 11.54 -0.53
C ARG A 151 -3.44 10.65 -1.62
N LEU A 152 -4.00 10.74 -2.82
CA LEU A 152 -3.41 10.21 -4.05
C LEU A 152 -2.66 11.34 -4.76
N ARG A 153 -1.40 11.10 -5.07
CA ARG A 153 -0.52 12.03 -5.80
C ARG A 153 0.12 11.36 -7.01
N HIS A 154 0.43 12.17 -8.00
CA HIS A 154 1.33 11.82 -9.09
C HIS A 154 2.61 12.65 -8.97
N TYR A 155 3.75 12.00 -8.84
CA TYR A 155 5.07 12.60 -8.91
C TYR A 155 5.53 12.49 -10.35
N THR A 156 5.81 13.63 -10.98
CA THR A 156 6.19 13.67 -12.41
C THR A 156 7.69 13.63 -12.62
N GLY A 157 8.48 13.69 -11.53
CA GLY A 157 9.93 13.90 -11.56
C GLY A 157 10.33 15.37 -11.42
N THR A 158 9.36 16.29 -11.50
CA THR A 158 9.58 17.75 -11.30
C THR A 158 8.64 18.34 -10.28
N GLU A 159 7.49 17.74 -10.06
CA GLU A 159 6.48 18.20 -9.11
C GLU A 159 5.69 17.03 -8.49
N ARG A 160 5.06 17.30 -7.35
CA ARG A 160 4.15 16.39 -6.65
C ARG A 160 2.72 16.89 -6.80
N ARG A 161 2.01 16.42 -7.82
CA ARG A 161 0.60 16.83 -8.06
C ARG A 161 -0.34 16.09 -7.13
N LEU A 162 -1.17 16.82 -6.39
CA LEU A 162 -2.32 16.24 -5.73
C LEU A 162 -3.38 15.91 -6.78
N LEU A 163 -3.77 14.65 -6.89
CA LEU A 163 -4.83 14.21 -7.80
C LEU A 163 -6.19 14.26 -7.11
N THR A 164 -6.26 13.74 -5.88
CA THR A 164 -7.45 13.75 -5.03
C THR A 164 -7.06 13.34 -3.60
N GLY A 165 -7.92 13.65 -2.63
CA GLY A 165 -7.61 13.32 -1.26
C GLY A 165 -8.75 13.54 -0.28
N TYR A 166 -8.41 13.22 0.95
CA TYR A 166 -9.16 13.48 2.16
C TYR A 166 -8.23 14.16 3.16
N ALA A 167 -8.73 15.19 3.81
CA ALA A 167 -7.95 15.92 4.81
C ALA A 167 -8.84 16.47 5.94
N ASP A 168 -8.24 16.66 7.12
CA ASP A 168 -8.86 17.46 8.17
C ASP A 168 -8.85 18.95 7.77
N GLY A 169 -9.88 19.70 8.14
CA GLY A 169 -10.11 21.05 7.64
C GLY A 169 -8.92 22.00 7.78
N ALA A 170 -8.10 21.83 8.84
CA ALA A 170 -6.93 22.68 9.08
C ALA A 170 -5.78 22.48 8.07
N VAL A 171 -5.75 21.33 7.37
CA VAL A 171 -4.67 20.94 6.44
C VAL A 171 -5.21 20.57 5.05
N ALA A 172 -6.50 20.83 4.79
CA ALA A 172 -7.15 20.54 3.53
C ALA A 172 -6.67 21.49 2.42
N GLU A 173 -6.38 20.90 1.25
CA GLU A 173 -6.16 21.62 0.00
C GLU A 173 -7.50 21.75 -0.78
N PRO A 174 -7.63 22.72 -1.69
CA PRO A 174 -8.85 22.88 -2.48
C PRO A 174 -9.26 21.58 -3.19
N GLY A 175 -10.54 21.21 -3.08
CA GLY A 175 -11.08 19.98 -3.70
C GLY A 175 -10.92 18.69 -2.89
N GLU A 176 -10.26 18.72 -1.73
CA GLU A 176 -10.19 17.57 -0.85
C GLU A 176 -11.50 17.37 -0.07
N ARG A 177 -11.80 16.12 0.20
CA ARG A 177 -12.96 15.67 0.98
C ARG A 177 -12.60 15.61 2.47
N PRO A 178 -13.56 15.75 3.39
CA PRO A 178 -13.31 15.54 4.81
C PRO A 178 -12.83 14.11 5.10
N MET A 179 -11.94 13.99 6.08
CA MET A 179 -11.53 12.69 6.60
C MET A 179 -12.71 11.97 7.27
N SER A 180 -12.79 10.67 7.08
CA SER A 180 -13.76 9.77 7.72
C SER A 180 -13.05 8.64 8.48
N ARG A 181 -13.80 7.74 9.08
CA ARG A 181 -13.26 6.53 9.70
C ARG A 181 -12.50 5.66 8.70
N GLU A 182 -13.04 5.54 7.47
CA GLU A 182 -12.54 4.67 6.40
C GLU A 182 -11.26 5.20 5.78
N THR A 183 -10.97 6.48 5.96
CA THR A 183 -9.79 7.16 5.41
C THR A 183 -8.68 7.39 6.44
N ARG A 184 -8.80 6.80 7.66
CA ARG A 184 -7.81 6.91 8.74
C ARG A 184 -7.22 5.56 9.12
N LEU A 185 -5.97 5.59 9.56
CA LEU A 185 -5.37 4.48 10.28
C LEU A 185 -6.03 4.32 11.66
N ARG A 186 -6.15 3.09 12.11
CA ARG A 186 -6.66 2.74 13.43
C ARG A 186 -5.69 1.78 14.11
N ALA A 187 -5.35 2.09 15.35
CA ALA A 187 -4.37 1.30 16.09
C ALA A 187 -4.83 -0.14 16.25
N GLY A 188 -4.02 -1.09 15.78
CA GLY A 188 -4.29 -2.51 15.95
C GLY A 188 -5.45 -3.05 15.11
N GLU A 189 -6.11 -2.25 14.26
CA GLU A 189 -7.13 -2.74 13.33
C GLU A 189 -6.49 -3.12 11.98
N PRO A 190 -6.67 -4.35 11.49
CA PRO A 190 -6.18 -4.76 10.20
C PRO A 190 -6.81 -3.96 9.06
N LEU A 191 -6.01 -3.56 8.09
CA LEU A 191 -6.40 -2.86 6.88
C LEU A 191 -5.95 -3.67 5.66
N THR A 192 -6.87 -4.20 4.89
CA THR A 192 -6.56 -4.82 3.60
C THR A 192 -6.46 -3.75 2.53
N VAL A 193 -5.34 -3.71 1.82
CA VAL A 193 -5.09 -2.77 0.72
C VAL A 193 -5.06 -3.52 -0.60
N GLU A 194 -5.69 -2.95 -1.61
CA GLU A 194 -5.56 -3.37 -3.01
C GLU A 194 -5.22 -2.15 -3.88
N ILE A 195 -4.16 -2.28 -4.66
CA ILE A 195 -3.73 -1.31 -5.67
C ILE A 195 -3.87 -1.98 -7.02
N VAL A 196 -4.56 -1.37 -7.98
CA VAL A 196 -4.71 -1.89 -9.34
C VAL A 196 -4.16 -0.89 -10.32
N SER A 197 -3.36 -1.38 -11.27
CA SER A 197 -2.97 -0.66 -12.49
C SER A 197 -3.38 -1.52 -13.67
N ARG A 198 -4.24 -1.00 -14.57
CA ARG A 198 -4.70 -1.74 -15.75
C ARG A 198 -4.89 -0.82 -16.94
N GLN A 199 -4.73 -1.38 -18.14
CA GLN A 199 -5.08 -0.73 -19.39
C GLN A 199 -5.98 -1.69 -20.19
N PRO A 200 -7.31 -1.46 -20.23
CA PRO A 200 -8.25 -2.40 -20.82
C PRO A 200 -7.94 -2.72 -22.30
N THR A 201 -7.60 -1.70 -23.08
CA THR A 201 -7.07 -1.82 -24.44
C THR A 201 -5.88 -0.88 -24.64
N ALA A 202 -5.08 -1.08 -25.65
CA ALA A 202 -3.94 -0.20 -25.94
C ALA A 202 -4.33 1.26 -26.25
N ALA A 203 -5.60 1.51 -26.58
CA ALA A 203 -6.13 2.85 -26.85
C ALA A 203 -6.67 3.55 -25.58
N ASP A 204 -6.90 2.79 -24.52
CA ASP A 204 -7.43 3.34 -23.26
C ASP A 204 -6.32 3.97 -22.42
N PRO A 205 -6.65 4.93 -21.53
CA PRO A 205 -5.74 5.37 -20.50
C PRO A 205 -5.44 4.23 -19.50
N VAL A 206 -4.34 4.34 -18.79
CA VAL A 206 -4.08 3.46 -17.65
C VAL A 206 -5.03 3.85 -16.51
N HIS A 207 -5.80 2.89 -16.05
CA HIS A 207 -6.70 3.04 -14.92
C HIS A 207 -5.99 2.61 -13.63
N LEU A 208 -5.92 3.53 -12.69
CA LEU A 208 -5.37 3.32 -11.35
C LEU A 208 -6.51 3.25 -10.35
N ARG A 209 -6.45 2.30 -9.44
CA ARG A 209 -7.43 2.16 -8.37
C ARG A 209 -6.74 1.81 -7.05
N TRP A 210 -7.17 2.43 -5.99
CA TRP A 210 -6.69 2.14 -4.64
C TRP A 210 -7.87 1.92 -3.70
N ARG A 211 -7.83 0.81 -2.97
CA ARG A 211 -8.88 0.38 -2.05
C ARG A 211 -8.32 0.10 -0.67
N ALA A 212 -9.09 0.48 0.35
CA ALA A 212 -8.88 0.12 1.74
C ALA A 212 -10.08 -0.73 2.22
N ASN A 213 -9.84 -1.93 2.67
CA ASN A 213 -10.88 -2.92 2.96
C ASN A 213 -11.81 -3.09 1.74
N SER A 214 -13.12 -2.90 1.92
CA SER A 214 -14.09 -2.96 0.80
C SER A 214 -14.30 -1.62 0.10
N ASN A 215 -13.69 -0.51 0.60
CA ASN A 215 -13.95 0.83 0.11
C ASN A 215 -12.97 1.20 -1.01
N GLU A 216 -13.48 1.60 -2.16
CA GLU A 216 -12.70 2.23 -3.22
C GLU A 216 -12.53 3.71 -2.86
N LEU A 217 -11.31 4.10 -2.49
CA LEU A 217 -11.03 5.46 -2.05
C LEU A 217 -10.54 6.35 -3.20
N PHE A 218 -9.79 5.76 -4.13
CA PHE A 218 -9.22 6.48 -5.25
C PHE A 218 -9.36 5.72 -6.55
N THR A 219 -9.76 6.47 -7.60
CA THR A 219 -9.66 6.10 -9.01
C THR A 219 -9.02 7.24 -9.78
N HIS A 220 -8.20 6.91 -10.75
CA HIS A 220 -7.60 7.89 -11.66
C HIS A 220 -7.34 7.22 -13.01
N ALA A 221 -7.52 7.97 -14.09
CA ALA A 221 -7.18 7.54 -15.43
C ALA A 221 -6.12 8.48 -16.01
N ASP A 222 -5.02 7.93 -16.50
CA ASP A 222 -3.90 8.69 -17.04
C ASP A 222 -3.44 8.10 -18.38
N ALA A 223 -3.60 8.90 -19.44
CA ALA A 223 -3.21 8.50 -20.80
C ALA A 223 -1.68 8.41 -20.98
N ASN A 224 -0.92 9.04 -20.09
CA ASN A 224 0.54 9.07 -20.15
C ASN A 224 1.21 8.13 -19.12
N ALA A 225 0.42 7.42 -18.33
CA ALA A 225 0.96 6.49 -17.34
C ALA A 225 1.66 5.30 -18.00
N ARG A 226 2.74 4.87 -17.38
CA ARG A 226 3.39 3.60 -17.73
C ARG A 226 2.73 2.46 -16.95
N LEU A 227 2.43 1.35 -17.62
CA LEU A 227 1.85 0.15 -17.00
C LEU A 227 2.97 -0.81 -16.54
N HIS A 228 4.04 -0.26 -15.99
CA HIS A 228 5.17 -0.98 -15.42
C HIS A 228 5.95 -0.09 -14.46
N GLY A 229 6.81 -0.68 -13.65
CA GLY A 229 7.67 -0.01 -12.69
C GLY A 229 7.80 -0.78 -11.40
N TYR A 230 8.23 -0.12 -10.35
CA TYR A 230 8.52 -0.72 -9.06
C TYR A 230 7.54 -0.25 -7.99
N PHE A 231 7.39 -1.10 -6.96
CA PHE A 231 6.58 -0.82 -5.78
C PHE A 231 7.46 -0.61 -4.56
N ALA A 232 7.06 0.29 -3.68
CA ALA A 232 7.62 0.38 -2.34
C ALA A 232 6.58 0.72 -1.27
N PHE A 233 6.74 0.14 -0.09
CA PHE A 233 6.22 0.72 1.14
C PHE A 233 7.02 1.95 1.50
N ARG A 234 6.34 2.99 1.97
CA ARG A 234 6.95 4.23 2.45
C ARG A 234 6.35 4.61 3.79
N THR A 235 7.19 5.06 4.73
CA THR A 235 6.69 5.53 6.02
C THR A 235 7.64 6.55 6.65
N THR A 236 7.19 7.21 7.73
CA THR A 236 7.99 8.19 8.47
C THR A 236 7.56 8.20 9.93
N ALA A 237 8.51 8.04 10.87
CA ALA A 237 8.27 8.09 12.30
C ALA A 237 7.01 7.31 12.70
N SER A 238 7.01 6.01 12.44
CA SER A 238 5.83 5.14 12.53
C SER A 238 6.22 3.71 12.89
N ARG A 239 5.21 2.90 13.19
CA ARG A 239 5.33 1.45 13.25
C ARG A 239 4.20 0.79 12.47
N LEU A 240 4.56 -0.08 11.53
CA LEU A 240 3.65 -0.81 10.67
C LEU A 240 4.00 -2.29 10.67
N GLN A 241 2.98 -3.13 10.63
CA GLN A 241 3.13 -4.55 10.32
C GLN A 241 2.41 -4.85 9.02
N ILE A 242 3.07 -5.62 8.13
CA ILE A 242 2.52 -6.03 6.84
C ILE A 242 2.48 -7.56 6.79
N ARG A 243 1.43 -8.10 6.19
CA ARG A 243 1.21 -9.54 5.96
C ARG A 243 0.64 -9.76 4.57
N ASP A 244 0.73 -11.00 4.10
CA ASP A 244 0.01 -11.48 2.92
C ASP A 244 0.28 -10.64 1.66
N PHE A 245 1.54 -10.22 1.46
CA PHE A 245 1.91 -9.45 0.28
C PHE A 245 1.82 -10.32 -0.97
N GLN A 246 1.05 -9.86 -1.96
CA GLN A 246 0.80 -10.57 -3.21
C GLN A 246 0.83 -9.62 -4.39
N VAL A 247 1.39 -10.08 -5.50
CA VAL A 247 1.27 -9.48 -6.82
C VAL A 247 0.44 -10.39 -7.70
N LEU A 248 -0.61 -9.87 -8.26
CA LEU A 248 -1.56 -10.56 -9.13
C LEU A 248 -1.49 -9.94 -10.52
N GLN A 249 -1.55 -10.75 -11.56
CA GLN A 249 -1.67 -10.30 -12.95
C GLN A 249 -2.95 -10.82 -13.58
N CYS A 250 -3.50 -10.01 -14.51
CA CYS A 250 -4.64 -10.39 -15.33
C CYS A 250 -4.12 -10.90 -16.69
N ARG A 251 -4.16 -12.21 -16.90
CA ARG A 251 -3.63 -12.92 -18.08
C ARG A 251 -4.70 -13.69 -18.82
#